data_743195b664a0b0610a6b96c644eef834
#
_entry.id   743195b664a0b0610a6b96c644eef834
#
_cell.length_a   1.000
_cell.length_b   1.000
_cell.length_c   1.000
_cell.angle_alpha   90.00
_cell.angle_beta   90.00
_cell.angle_gamma   90.00
#
_symmetry.space_group_name_H-M   'P 1'
#
loop_
_entity.id
_entity.type
_entity.pdbx_description
1 polymer ?
#
loop_
_entity_poly.entity_id
_entity_poly.type
_entity_poly.pdbx_seq_one_letter_code
_entity_poly.pdbx_strand_id
1 'polypeptide(L)'
;MGTLIILEGGDGSGKATQTKLLVERLTKEGHAVESVSFPNYDSGAAMPIKMYLAGEFGKDVHDVNPYVASSMYAIDRFASFRTDWEEFYKNGGIIIADRYTTSNMVHQMVKYDDQKERTAFLDWLEDFEFKKFGLPTPDAVCLLDMPLEVSEALMAERTGKTGGNTGDIHEGNHQYLVAVHDAYEELVERYQWHRIPCAIKDKANQYALRTIEEIHNDVYQAVVNLLP
;
A
#
# COMPACT_ATOMS: atom_id res chain seq x y z
N MET A 1 11.74 13.35 15.44
CA MET A 1 11.27 12.95 14.11
C MET A 1 9.79 12.67 14.21
N GLY A 2 9.06 12.79 13.13
CA GLY A 2 7.63 12.49 13.06
C GLY A 2 7.33 11.00 13.09
N THR A 3 6.05 10.68 12.95
CA THR A 3 5.53 9.31 12.89
C THR A 3 5.02 9.02 11.49
N LEU A 4 5.40 7.88 10.90
CA LEU A 4 4.96 7.44 9.57
C LEU A 4 4.12 6.16 9.69
N ILE A 5 2.84 6.26 9.36
CA ILE A 5 1.87 5.17 9.40
C ILE A 5 1.42 4.84 7.99
N ILE A 6 1.50 3.57 7.61
CA ILE A 6 1.10 3.10 6.28
C ILE A 6 -0.23 2.37 6.36
N LEU A 7 -1.14 2.70 5.46
CA LEU A 7 -2.29 1.87 5.15
C LEU A 7 -2.02 1.09 3.88
N GLU A 8 -1.97 -0.22 4.01
CA GLU A 8 -1.65 -1.16 2.94
C GLU A 8 -2.84 -2.08 2.64
N GLY A 9 -2.86 -2.72 1.48
CA GLY A 9 -3.90 -3.67 1.10
C GLY A 9 -4.19 -3.66 -0.40
N GLY A 10 -4.92 -4.65 -0.86
CA GLY A 10 -5.36 -4.78 -2.26
C GLY A 10 -6.30 -3.65 -2.71
N ASP A 11 -6.57 -3.59 -4.00
CA ASP A 11 -7.52 -2.62 -4.54
C ASP A 11 -8.94 -2.96 -4.05
N GLY A 12 -9.72 -1.94 -3.77
CA GLY A 12 -11.04 -2.13 -3.17
C GLY A 12 -11.08 -2.37 -1.66
N SER A 13 -9.93 -2.50 -0.97
CA SER A 13 -9.89 -2.74 0.48
C SER A 13 -10.31 -1.55 1.36
N GLY A 14 -10.47 -0.36 0.77
CA GLY A 14 -10.93 0.82 1.51
C GLY A 14 -9.81 1.72 2.05
N LYS A 15 -8.55 1.57 1.60
CA LYS A 15 -7.39 2.37 2.03
C LYS A 15 -7.67 3.88 2.07
N ALA A 16 -8.09 4.46 0.94
CA ALA A 16 -8.36 5.90 0.85
C ALA A 16 -9.42 6.37 1.86
N THR A 17 -10.45 5.55 2.11
CA THR A 17 -11.49 5.84 3.11
C THR A 17 -10.90 5.84 4.52
N GLN A 18 -10.11 4.83 4.87
CA GLN A 18 -9.50 4.71 6.20
C GLN A 18 -8.41 5.76 6.40
N THR A 19 -7.63 6.09 5.37
CA THR A 19 -6.66 7.21 5.41
C THR A 19 -7.37 8.51 5.79
N LYS A 20 -8.45 8.85 5.07
CA LYS A 20 -9.22 10.05 5.34
C LYS A 20 -9.78 10.07 6.77
N LEU A 21 -10.40 8.99 7.22
CA LEU A 21 -10.99 8.89 8.56
C LEU A 21 -9.92 9.01 9.66
N LEU A 22 -8.76 8.39 9.46
CA LEU A 22 -7.66 8.48 10.43
C LEU A 22 -7.12 9.90 10.53
N VAL A 23 -6.90 10.57 9.40
CA VAL A 23 -6.49 11.99 9.38
C VAL A 23 -7.53 12.88 10.08
N GLU A 24 -8.82 12.73 9.77
CA GLU A 24 -9.89 13.52 10.39
C GLU A 24 -9.95 13.30 11.91
N ARG A 25 -9.78 12.06 12.36
CA ARG A 25 -9.80 11.73 13.80
C ARG A 25 -8.61 12.33 14.52
N LEU A 26 -7.39 12.10 14.02
CA LEU A 26 -6.18 12.63 14.65
C LEU A 26 -6.15 14.16 14.66
N THR A 27 -6.65 14.81 13.60
CA THR A 27 -6.80 16.27 13.57
C THR A 27 -7.76 16.77 14.65
N LYS A 28 -8.89 16.09 14.86
CA LYS A 28 -9.86 16.43 15.93
C LYS A 28 -9.26 16.22 17.32
N GLU A 29 -8.36 15.26 17.48
CA GLU A 29 -7.64 14.99 18.72
C GLU A 29 -6.48 15.99 18.97
N GLY A 30 -6.21 16.89 18.01
CA GLY A 30 -5.24 17.98 18.15
C GLY A 30 -3.84 17.65 17.62
N HIS A 31 -3.66 16.51 16.92
CA HIS A 31 -2.38 16.15 16.32
C HIS A 31 -2.13 16.92 15.02
N ALA A 32 -0.87 17.25 14.75
CA ALA A 32 -0.41 17.72 13.45
C ALA A 32 -0.28 16.51 12.53
N VAL A 33 -1.17 16.36 11.53
CA VAL A 33 -1.23 15.18 10.65
C VAL A 33 -1.46 15.59 9.21
N GLU A 34 -0.74 14.95 8.30
CA GLU A 34 -0.91 15.04 6.85
C GLU A 34 -1.03 13.66 6.25
N SER A 35 -1.56 13.59 5.03
CA SER A 35 -1.62 12.33 4.27
C SER A 35 -0.93 12.44 2.93
N VAL A 36 -0.32 11.33 2.50
CA VAL A 36 0.28 11.15 1.19
C VAL A 36 -0.25 9.87 0.55
N SER A 37 -0.19 9.78 -0.75
CA SER A 37 -0.62 8.57 -1.48
C SER A 37 0.37 8.25 -2.59
N PHE A 38 0.65 6.98 -2.77
CA PHE A 38 1.58 6.50 -3.80
C PHE A 38 0.94 5.44 -4.70
N PRO A 39 1.19 5.49 -6.04
CA PRO A 39 2.00 6.53 -6.71
C PRO A 39 1.34 7.92 -6.66
N ASN A 40 2.17 8.98 -6.59
CA ASN A 40 1.69 10.35 -6.75
C ASN A 40 1.50 10.67 -8.23
N TYR A 41 0.36 10.27 -8.78
CA TYR A 41 0.09 10.41 -10.21
C TYR A 41 0.09 11.86 -10.74
N ASP A 42 -0.02 12.84 -9.88
CA ASP A 42 0.03 14.26 -10.29
C ASP A 42 1.48 14.76 -10.41
N SER A 43 2.44 14.01 -9.88
CA SER A 43 3.86 14.32 -9.97
C SER A 43 4.45 13.91 -11.33
N GLY A 44 5.40 14.71 -11.86
CA GLY A 44 6.22 14.32 -12.98
C GLY A 44 7.13 13.11 -12.70
N ALA A 45 7.45 12.85 -11.43
CA ALA A 45 8.23 11.70 -11.00
C ALA A 45 7.50 10.36 -11.20
N ALA A 46 6.16 10.37 -11.26
CA ALA A 46 5.34 9.19 -11.51
C ALA A 46 5.20 8.84 -13.01
N MET A 47 5.79 9.61 -13.92
CA MET A 47 5.65 9.34 -15.37
C MET A 47 6.15 7.93 -15.76
N PRO A 48 7.32 7.45 -15.32
CA PRO A 48 7.77 6.08 -15.63
C PRO A 48 6.80 5.01 -15.09
N ILE A 49 6.16 5.25 -13.93
CA ILE A 49 5.17 4.35 -13.36
C ILE A 49 3.92 4.27 -14.24
N LYS A 50 3.43 5.42 -14.72
CA LYS A 50 2.29 5.47 -15.66
C LYS A 50 2.57 4.67 -16.93
N MET A 51 3.75 4.83 -17.52
CA MET A 51 4.18 4.08 -18.71
C MET A 51 4.27 2.57 -18.43
N TYR A 52 4.83 2.20 -17.27
CA TYR A 52 4.90 0.81 -16.83
C TYR A 52 3.51 0.18 -16.69
N LEU A 53 2.61 0.83 -15.95
CA LEU A 53 1.26 0.34 -15.71
C LEU A 53 0.41 0.29 -17.00
N ALA A 54 0.64 1.22 -17.93
CA ALA A 54 0.04 1.19 -19.27
C ALA A 54 0.59 0.08 -20.18
N GLY A 55 1.63 -0.66 -19.71
CA GLY A 55 2.27 -1.73 -20.47
C GLY A 55 3.11 -1.22 -21.65
N GLU A 56 3.69 -0.02 -21.55
CA GLU A 56 4.59 0.51 -22.58
C GLU A 56 5.96 -0.18 -22.53
N PHE A 57 6.34 -0.75 -21.39
CA PHE A 57 7.59 -1.50 -21.20
C PHE A 57 7.41 -3.02 -21.30
N GLY A 58 6.21 -3.50 -21.63
CA GLY A 58 5.82 -4.89 -21.72
C GLY A 58 4.37 -5.09 -21.27
N LYS A 59 3.72 -6.14 -21.74
CA LYS A 59 2.31 -6.41 -21.46
C LYS A 59 2.09 -7.38 -20.31
N ASP A 60 3.15 -8.09 -19.92
CA ASP A 60 3.14 -9.00 -18.79
C ASP A 60 3.88 -8.37 -17.60
N VAL A 61 3.42 -8.69 -16.38
CA VAL A 61 4.03 -8.19 -15.14
C VAL A 61 5.49 -8.63 -14.99
N HIS A 62 5.89 -9.73 -15.66
CA HIS A 62 7.25 -10.25 -15.66
C HIS A 62 8.16 -9.62 -16.73
N ASP A 63 7.62 -8.84 -17.68
CA ASP A 63 8.43 -8.19 -18.73
C ASP A 63 9.42 -7.16 -18.16
N VAL A 64 9.08 -6.58 -16.99
CA VAL A 64 9.94 -5.60 -16.31
C VAL A 64 10.55 -6.21 -15.05
N ASN A 65 11.87 -6.19 -14.99
CA ASN A 65 12.62 -6.67 -13.83
C ASN A 65 12.17 -5.97 -12.54
N PRO A 66 11.95 -6.71 -11.42
CA PRO A 66 11.52 -6.17 -10.14
C PRO A 66 12.35 -4.99 -9.61
N TYR A 67 13.67 -5.03 -9.78
CA TYR A 67 14.57 -3.94 -9.37
C TYR A 67 14.32 -2.65 -10.18
N VAL A 68 14.08 -2.78 -11.49
CA VAL A 68 13.76 -1.65 -12.37
C VAL A 68 12.39 -1.07 -12.02
N ALA A 69 11.37 -1.90 -11.88
CA ALA A 69 10.03 -1.44 -11.49
C ALA A 69 10.07 -0.73 -10.14
N SER A 70 10.74 -1.32 -9.13
CA SER A 70 10.88 -0.73 -7.80
C SER A 70 11.57 0.63 -7.83
N SER A 71 12.58 0.80 -8.70
CA SER A 71 13.32 2.06 -8.82
C SER A 71 12.42 3.21 -9.30
N MET A 72 11.46 2.93 -10.20
CA MET A 72 10.49 3.94 -10.66
C MET A 72 9.61 4.43 -9.49
N TYR A 73 9.09 3.51 -8.70
CA TYR A 73 8.28 3.84 -7.51
C TYR A 73 9.10 4.53 -6.42
N ALA A 74 10.36 4.12 -6.23
CA ALA A 74 11.25 4.76 -5.25
C ALA A 74 11.56 6.21 -5.60
N ILE A 75 11.74 6.54 -6.90
CA ILE A 75 11.94 7.92 -7.37
C ILE A 75 10.71 8.79 -7.08
N ASP A 76 9.51 8.27 -7.28
CA ASP A 76 8.26 8.98 -6.97
C ASP A 76 8.15 9.28 -5.46
N ARG A 77 8.41 8.29 -4.61
CA ARG A 77 8.44 8.47 -3.15
C ARG A 77 9.50 9.46 -2.69
N PHE A 78 10.70 9.37 -3.26
CA PHE A 78 11.79 10.28 -2.94
C PHE A 78 11.46 11.73 -3.33
N ALA A 79 10.91 11.94 -4.52
CA ALA A 79 10.52 13.27 -4.97
C ALA A 79 9.46 13.85 -4.03
N SER A 80 8.38 13.11 -3.75
CA SER A 80 7.33 13.55 -2.84
C SER A 80 7.87 13.82 -1.43
N PHE A 81 8.72 12.92 -0.88
CA PHE A 81 9.33 13.16 0.43
C PHE A 81 10.08 14.49 0.47
N ARG A 82 10.95 14.73 -0.50
CA ARG A 82 11.82 15.91 -0.52
C ARG A 82 11.07 17.22 -0.76
N THR A 83 9.98 17.20 -1.54
CA THR A 83 9.28 18.43 -1.93
C THR A 83 8.03 18.72 -1.10
N ASP A 84 7.35 17.68 -0.58
CA ASP A 84 6.02 17.85 -0.06
C ASP A 84 5.97 17.72 1.47
N TRP A 85 6.63 16.70 2.06
CA TRP A 85 6.39 16.37 3.46
C TRP A 85 7.63 16.16 4.36
N GLU A 86 8.86 16.28 3.85
CA GLU A 86 10.08 16.10 4.65
C GLU A 86 10.17 17.06 5.83
N GLU A 87 9.88 18.35 5.60
CA GLU A 87 9.96 19.36 6.65
C GLU A 87 8.91 19.12 7.73
N PHE A 88 7.68 18.84 7.35
CA PHE A 88 6.58 18.51 8.27
C PHE A 88 6.93 17.28 9.12
N TYR A 89 7.39 16.20 8.50
CA TYR A 89 7.82 14.99 9.19
C TYR A 89 8.99 15.24 10.16
N LYS A 90 10.02 15.97 9.73
CA LYS A 90 11.16 16.29 10.59
C LYS A 90 10.80 17.14 11.80
N ASN A 91 9.78 17.95 11.69
CA ASN A 91 9.24 18.78 12.78
C ASN A 91 8.28 18.02 13.72
N GLY A 92 8.17 16.71 13.60
CA GLY A 92 7.36 15.87 14.50
C GLY A 92 5.93 15.62 14.03
N GLY A 93 5.60 15.97 12.78
CA GLY A 93 4.29 15.71 12.19
C GLY A 93 4.03 14.22 11.97
N ILE A 94 2.77 13.85 11.97
CA ILE A 94 2.30 12.49 11.66
C ILE A 94 1.95 12.42 10.16
N ILE A 95 2.52 11.43 9.46
CA ILE A 95 2.21 11.15 8.06
C ILE A 95 1.41 9.86 7.97
N ILE A 96 0.25 9.92 7.34
CA ILE A 96 -0.56 8.75 6.97
C ILE A 96 -0.38 8.51 5.47
N ALA A 97 0.24 7.40 5.09
CA ALA A 97 0.47 7.07 3.69
C ALA A 97 -0.50 5.99 3.20
N ASP A 98 -1.24 6.27 2.13
CA ASP A 98 -1.95 5.25 1.34
C ASP A 98 -0.94 4.63 0.37
N ARG A 99 -0.45 3.44 0.69
CA ARG A 99 0.68 2.74 0.09
C ARG A 99 2.04 3.42 0.35
N TYR A 100 3.09 2.62 0.28
CA TYR A 100 4.48 3.07 0.43
C TYR A 100 5.46 2.05 -0.20
N THR A 101 6.68 1.93 0.32
CA THR A 101 7.64 0.87 -0.04
C THR A 101 7.06 -0.53 0.15
N THR A 102 6.16 -0.69 1.11
CA THR A 102 5.41 -1.92 1.40
C THR A 102 4.67 -2.48 0.19
N SER A 103 4.04 -1.62 -0.63
CA SER A 103 3.43 -2.07 -1.89
C SER A 103 4.47 -2.62 -2.88
N ASN A 104 5.67 -2.04 -2.94
CA ASN A 104 6.75 -2.60 -3.77
C ASN A 104 7.21 -3.97 -3.24
N MET A 105 7.34 -4.12 -1.91
CA MET A 105 7.66 -5.40 -1.29
C MET A 105 6.70 -6.48 -1.81
N VAL A 106 5.40 -6.25 -1.69
CA VAL A 106 4.36 -7.18 -2.11
C VAL A 106 4.41 -7.45 -3.62
N HIS A 107 4.23 -6.40 -4.42
CA HIS A 107 4.00 -6.53 -5.86
C HIS A 107 5.22 -6.98 -6.66
N GLN A 108 6.42 -6.80 -6.14
CA GLN A 108 7.61 -7.18 -6.87
C GLN A 108 8.22 -8.50 -6.39
N MET A 109 8.09 -8.86 -5.09
CA MET A 109 8.60 -10.13 -4.61
C MET A 109 7.86 -11.35 -5.20
N VAL A 110 6.59 -11.19 -5.55
CA VAL A 110 5.79 -12.27 -6.16
C VAL A 110 6.28 -12.70 -7.54
N LYS A 111 7.16 -11.93 -8.15
CA LYS A 111 7.80 -12.27 -9.43
C LYS A 111 8.94 -13.28 -9.29
N TYR A 112 9.30 -13.65 -8.07
CA TYR A 112 10.30 -14.67 -7.76
C TYR A 112 9.62 -15.90 -7.17
N ASP A 113 9.93 -17.08 -7.69
CA ASP A 113 9.47 -18.36 -7.14
C ASP A 113 10.35 -18.81 -5.96
N ASP A 114 11.64 -18.50 -6.01
CA ASP A 114 12.61 -18.93 -4.99
C ASP A 114 12.61 -18.00 -3.78
N GLN A 115 12.49 -18.57 -2.57
CA GLN A 115 12.45 -17.82 -1.31
C GLN A 115 13.75 -17.05 -1.02
N LYS A 116 14.91 -17.51 -1.51
CA LYS A 116 16.16 -16.78 -1.33
C LYS A 116 16.20 -15.54 -2.21
N GLU A 117 15.66 -15.65 -3.43
CA GLU A 117 15.55 -14.51 -4.34
C GLU A 117 14.57 -13.46 -3.79
N ARG A 118 13.42 -13.90 -3.23
CA ARG A 118 12.49 -12.99 -2.51
C ARG A 118 13.18 -12.27 -1.37
N THR A 119 13.89 -13.00 -0.53
CA THR A 119 14.62 -12.40 0.61
C THR A 119 15.68 -11.43 0.12
N ALA A 120 16.49 -11.79 -0.86
CA ALA A 120 17.53 -10.92 -1.40
C ALA A 120 16.94 -9.64 -2.03
N PHE A 121 15.80 -9.75 -2.69
CA PHE A 121 15.09 -8.60 -3.24
C PHE A 121 14.57 -7.66 -2.12
N LEU A 122 13.96 -8.19 -1.08
CA LEU A 122 13.46 -7.42 0.05
C LEU A 122 14.60 -6.69 0.78
N ASP A 123 15.72 -7.38 1.06
CA ASP A 123 16.89 -6.80 1.70
C ASP A 123 17.51 -5.67 0.84
N TRP A 124 17.53 -5.86 -0.49
CA TRP A 124 17.97 -4.83 -1.41
C TRP A 124 17.03 -3.63 -1.40
N LEU A 125 15.71 -3.85 -1.43
CA LEU A 125 14.72 -2.77 -1.48
C LEU A 125 14.78 -1.89 -0.21
N GLU A 126 14.92 -2.51 0.96
CA GLU A 126 15.11 -1.80 2.22
C GLU A 126 16.41 -0.97 2.22
N ASP A 127 17.52 -1.56 1.78
CA ASP A 127 18.79 -0.83 1.67
C ASP A 127 18.69 0.32 0.68
N PHE A 128 18.04 0.09 -0.45
CA PHE A 128 17.89 1.09 -1.51
C PHE A 128 17.02 2.27 -1.07
N GLU A 129 15.83 2.03 -0.54
CA GLU A 129 14.91 3.11 -0.18
C GLU A 129 15.24 3.74 1.18
N PHE A 130 15.46 2.95 2.21
CA PHE A 130 15.64 3.51 3.55
C PHE A 130 17.05 4.00 3.83
N LYS A 131 18.11 3.32 3.32
CA LYS A 131 19.50 3.72 3.59
C LYS A 131 20.06 4.62 2.49
N LYS A 132 19.87 4.28 1.19
CA LYS A 132 20.49 5.05 0.11
C LYS A 132 19.67 6.28 -0.29
N PHE A 133 18.35 6.15 -0.40
CA PHE A 133 17.46 7.28 -0.66
C PHE A 133 17.16 8.08 0.62
N GLY A 134 17.33 7.49 1.79
CA GLY A 134 17.07 8.13 3.08
C GLY A 134 15.59 8.38 3.35
N LEU A 135 14.73 7.59 2.74
CA LEU A 135 13.30 7.62 3.02
C LEU A 135 13.02 7.12 4.45
N PRO A 136 12.05 7.68 5.16
CA PRO A 136 11.69 7.21 6.49
C PRO A 136 11.22 5.75 6.47
N THR A 137 11.66 4.97 7.44
CA THR A 137 11.09 3.65 7.71
C THR A 137 9.73 3.82 8.39
N PRO A 138 8.69 3.06 8.01
CA PRO A 138 7.39 3.10 8.68
C PRO A 138 7.49 2.75 10.17
N ASP A 139 6.77 3.49 11.02
CA ASP A 139 6.59 3.17 12.44
C ASP A 139 5.48 2.13 12.64
N ALA A 140 4.48 2.11 11.75
CA ALA A 140 3.46 1.07 11.67
C ALA A 140 2.98 0.87 10.25
N VAL A 141 2.59 -0.37 9.95
CA VAL A 141 1.89 -0.75 8.72
C VAL A 141 0.60 -1.46 9.11
N CYS A 142 -0.53 -0.93 8.67
CA CYS A 142 -1.85 -1.52 8.84
C CYS A 142 -2.28 -2.15 7.51
N LEU A 143 -2.29 -3.46 7.43
CA LEU A 143 -2.84 -4.18 6.28
C LEU A 143 -4.36 -4.25 6.41
N LEU A 144 -5.08 -3.59 5.52
CA LEU A 144 -6.51 -3.78 5.35
C LEU A 144 -6.75 -5.10 4.61
N ASP A 145 -6.90 -6.15 5.41
CA ASP A 145 -7.02 -7.53 4.91
C ASP A 145 -8.42 -7.77 4.37
N MET A 146 -8.55 -7.61 3.05
CA MET A 146 -9.78 -7.85 2.29
C MET A 146 -9.61 -9.14 1.48
N PRO A 147 -10.45 -10.16 1.69
CA PRO A 147 -10.41 -11.37 0.87
C PRO A 147 -10.55 -11.05 -0.62
N LEU A 148 -9.74 -11.71 -1.46
CA LEU A 148 -9.66 -11.41 -2.89
C LEU A 148 -11.02 -11.47 -3.58
N GLU A 149 -11.82 -12.50 -3.30
CA GLU A 149 -13.17 -12.66 -3.88
C GLU A 149 -14.11 -11.50 -3.53
N VAL A 150 -13.95 -10.91 -2.33
CA VAL A 150 -14.75 -9.77 -1.90
C VAL A 150 -14.28 -8.49 -2.58
N SER A 151 -12.96 -8.29 -2.67
CA SER A 151 -12.40 -7.12 -3.34
C SER A 151 -12.72 -7.09 -4.84
N GLU A 152 -12.63 -8.22 -5.53
CA GLU A 152 -13.02 -8.37 -6.93
C GLU A 152 -14.50 -8.03 -7.15
N ALA A 153 -15.39 -8.50 -6.28
CA ALA A 153 -16.82 -8.18 -6.35
C ALA A 153 -17.08 -6.68 -6.16
N LEU A 154 -16.39 -6.03 -5.21
CA LEU A 154 -16.51 -4.59 -4.97
C LEU A 154 -15.96 -3.76 -6.14
N MET A 155 -14.87 -4.18 -6.75
CA MET A 155 -14.29 -3.51 -7.92
C MET A 155 -15.20 -3.64 -9.14
N ALA A 156 -15.76 -4.82 -9.40
CA ALA A 156 -16.71 -5.05 -10.48
C ALA A 156 -17.96 -4.15 -10.35
N GLU A 157 -18.47 -3.98 -9.12
CA GLU A 157 -19.61 -3.09 -8.85
C GLU A 157 -19.29 -1.61 -9.13
N ARG A 158 -18.07 -1.16 -8.82
CA ARG A 158 -17.60 0.21 -9.09
C ARG A 158 -17.44 0.44 -10.60
N THR A 159 -16.80 -0.47 -11.32
CA THR A 159 -16.58 -0.38 -12.77
C THR A 159 -17.90 -0.36 -13.52
N GLY A 160 -18.88 -1.16 -13.11
CA GLY A 160 -20.24 -1.13 -13.67
C GLY A 160 -20.96 0.21 -13.49
N LYS A 161 -20.63 0.97 -12.43
CA LYS A 161 -21.22 2.31 -12.15
C LYS A 161 -20.50 3.45 -12.88
N THR A 162 -19.19 3.31 -13.15
CA THR A 162 -18.36 4.41 -13.70
C THR A 162 -18.03 4.27 -15.18
N GLY A 163 -18.30 3.11 -15.80
CA GLY A 163 -18.07 2.87 -17.24
C GLY A 163 -16.59 2.91 -17.68
N GLY A 164 -15.67 2.94 -16.72
CA GLY A 164 -14.23 2.99 -16.99
C GLY A 164 -13.65 1.58 -17.07
N ASN A 165 -13.16 1.18 -18.23
CA ASN A 165 -12.45 -0.05 -18.45
C ASN A 165 -11.02 0.27 -18.90
N THR A 166 -10.11 0.43 -17.96
CA THR A 166 -8.67 0.29 -18.20
C THR A 166 -8.04 -0.26 -16.93
N GLY A 167 -8.23 -1.56 -16.69
CA GLY A 167 -7.38 -2.27 -15.74
C GLY A 167 -5.91 -2.10 -16.16
N ASP A 168 -5.03 -1.86 -15.22
CA ASP A 168 -3.58 -1.85 -15.48
C ASP A 168 -3.08 -3.30 -15.71
N ILE A 169 -1.78 -3.47 -15.99
CA ILE A 169 -1.18 -4.79 -16.25
C ILE A 169 -1.29 -5.74 -15.03
N HIS A 170 -1.54 -5.23 -13.83
CA HIS A 170 -1.69 -6.00 -12.60
C HIS A 170 -3.11 -6.52 -12.44
N GLU A 171 -4.11 -5.66 -12.65
CA GLU A 171 -5.54 -6.00 -12.46
C GLU A 171 -6.04 -7.08 -13.42
N GLY A 172 -5.45 -7.18 -14.61
CA GLY A 172 -5.83 -8.17 -15.64
C GLY A 172 -5.39 -9.61 -15.35
N ASN A 173 -4.58 -9.86 -14.32
CA ASN A 173 -3.97 -11.16 -14.05
C ASN A 173 -4.41 -11.73 -12.70
N HIS A 174 -5.45 -12.57 -12.70
CA HIS A 174 -6.00 -13.17 -11.47
C HIS A 174 -4.95 -14.01 -10.69
N GLN A 175 -4.07 -14.76 -11.39
CA GLN A 175 -3.04 -15.54 -10.71
C GLN A 175 -2.03 -14.64 -10.00
N TYR A 176 -1.71 -13.52 -10.60
CA TYR A 176 -0.88 -12.50 -9.96
C TYR A 176 -1.56 -11.89 -8.72
N LEU A 177 -2.87 -11.60 -8.77
CA LEU A 177 -3.61 -11.09 -7.61
C LEU A 177 -3.67 -12.10 -6.46
N VAL A 178 -3.79 -13.40 -6.75
CA VAL A 178 -3.69 -14.47 -5.74
C VAL A 178 -2.29 -14.47 -5.10
N ALA A 179 -1.23 -14.43 -5.92
CA ALA A 179 0.14 -14.40 -5.40
C ALA A 179 0.42 -13.14 -4.55
N VAL A 180 -0.14 -11.99 -4.94
CA VAL A 180 -0.07 -10.74 -4.16
C VAL A 180 -0.78 -10.91 -2.81
N HIS A 181 -1.94 -11.53 -2.78
CA HIS A 181 -2.65 -11.80 -1.53
C HIS A 181 -1.82 -12.69 -0.59
N ASP A 182 -1.24 -13.77 -1.11
CA ASP A 182 -0.38 -14.67 -0.33
C ASP A 182 0.90 -13.96 0.16
N ALA A 183 1.44 -13.04 -0.65
CA ALA A 183 2.60 -12.25 -0.26
C ALA A 183 2.31 -11.28 0.89
N TYR A 184 1.10 -10.74 0.99
CA TYR A 184 0.70 -9.96 2.17
C TYR A 184 0.79 -10.78 3.45
N GLU A 185 0.36 -12.05 3.43
CA GLU A 185 0.47 -12.95 4.57
C GLU A 185 1.93 -13.14 5.02
N GLU A 186 2.83 -13.41 4.06
CA GLU A 186 4.26 -13.55 4.33
C GLU A 186 4.86 -12.29 4.95
N LEU A 187 4.50 -11.11 4.44
CA LEU A 187 5.05 -9.84 4.91
C LEU A 187 4.47 -9.41 6.26
N VAL A 188 3.19 -9.70 6.53
CA VAL A 188 2.58 -9.50 7.86
C VAL A 188 3.37 -10.24 8.92
N GLU A 189 3.70 -11.52 8.68
CA GLU A 189 4.48 -12.32 9.63
C GLU A 189 5.93 -11.84 9.74
N ARG A 190 6.59 -11.55 8.61
CA ARG A 190 8.00 -11.14 8.57
C ARG A 190 8.25 -9.80 9.25
N TYR A 191 7.36 -8.81 9.01
CA TYR A 191 7.54 -7.42 9.46
C TYR A 191 6.60 -7.03 10.60
N GLN A 192 5.81 -7.98 11.14
CA GLN A 192 4.86 -7.76 12.23
C GLN A 192 3.87 -6.63 11.92
N TRP A 193 3.35 -6.59 10.68
CA TRP A 193 2.32 -5.62 10.32
C TRP A 193 1.02 -5.87 11.07
N HIS A 194 0.28 -4.82 11.35
CA HIS A 194 -1.04 -4.93 11.95
C HIS A 194 -2.06 -5.39 10.90
N ARG A 195 -2.56 -6.61 11.06
CA ARG A 195 -3.63 -7.13 10.21
C ARG A 195 -4.97 -6.59 10.69
N ILE A 196 -5.71 -5.93 9.79
CA ILE A 196 -7.05 -5.38 10.03
C ILE A 196 -8.04 -6.11 9.13
N PRO A 197 -8.75 -7.14 9.61
CA PRO A 197 -9.73 -7.85 8.80
C PRO A 197 -10.84 -6.91 8.32
N CYS A 198 -11.09 -6.85 7.01
CA CYS A 198 -12.15 -6.05 6.42
C CYS A 198 -13.44 -6.85 6.19
N ALA A 199 -13.35 -8.16 6.16
CA ALA A 199 -14.47 -9.07 6.11
C ALA A 199 -14.25 -10.27 7.05
N ILE A 200 -15.32 -10.83 7.55
CA ILE A 200 -15.31 -12.02 8.42
C ILE A 200 -16.23 -13.09 7.84
N LYS A 201 -15.90 -14.35 8.04
CA LYS A 201 -16.79 -15.45 7.66
C LYS A 201 -17.92 -15.57 8.66
N ASP A 202 -19.14 -15.61 8.15
CA ASP A 202 -20.34 -15.87 8.93
C ASP A 202 -20.50 -17.36 9.26
N LYS A 203 -21.61 -17.71 9.92
CA LYS A 203 -21.94 -19.11 10.28
C LYS A 203 -22.16 -20.02 9.07
N ALA A 204 -22.45 -19.45 7.90
CA ALA A 204 -22.60 -20.17 6.64
C ALA A 204 -21.27 -20.25 5.85
N ASN A 205 -20.17 -19.86 6.46
CA ASN A 205 -18.84 -19.77 5.84
C ASN A 205 -18.79 -18.78 4.64
N GLN A 206 -19.68 -17.79 4.62
CA GLN A 206 -19.70 -16.71 3.63
C GLN A 206 -19.05 -15.46 4.22
N TYR A 207 -18.34 -14.70 3.39
CA TYR A 207 -17.76 -13.44 3.85
C TYR A 207 -18.82 -12.37 4.03
N ALA A 208 -18.84 -11.75 5.19
CA ALA A 208 -19.62 -10.58 5.51
C ALA A 208 -18.66 -9.39 5.71
N LEU A 209 -18.89 -8.31 4.97
CA LEU A 209 -18.12 -7.08 5.13
C LEU A 209 -18.34 -6.48 6.52
N ARG A 210 -17.28 -6.04 7.14
CA ARG A 210 -17.35 -5.23 8.34
C ARG A 210 -17.71 -3.80 7.99
N THR A 211 -18.28 -3.08 8.92
CA THR A 211 -18.59 -1.67 8.72
C THR A 211 -17.31 -0.84 8.65
N ILE A 212 -17.39 0.29 7.93
CA ILE A 212 -16.29 1.25 7.83
C ILE A 212 -15.82 1.71 9.22
N GLU A 213 -16.76 1.90 10.17
CA GLU A 213 -16.48 2.33 11.53
C GLU A 213 -15.74 1.27 12.35
N GLU A 214 -16.12 0.00 12.24
CA GLU A 214 -15.42 -1.10 12.92
C GLU A 214 -13.98 -1.23 12.42
N ILE A 215 -13.78 -1.18 11.12
CA ILE A 215 -12.44 -1.21 10.51
C ILE A 215 -11.62 0.00 10.97
N HIS A 216 -12.23 1.19 10.97
CA HIS A 216 -11.57 2.42 11.41
C HIS A 216 -11.14 2.33 12.88
N ASN A 217 -11.97 1.78 13.75
CA ASN A 217 -11.61 1.62 15.15
C ASN A 217 -10.41 0.68 15.32
N ASP A 218 -10.33 -0.42 14.57
CA ASP A 218 -9.18 -1.32 14.63
C ASP A 218 -7.91 -0.65 14.09
N VAL A 219 -8.00 0.10 12.97
CA VAL A 219 -6.88 0.90 12.44
C VAL A 219 -6.37 1.88 13.50
N TYR A 220 -7.28 2.62 14.13
CA TYR A 220 -6.90 3.57 15.18
C TYR A 220 -6.24 2.88 16.38
N GLN A 221 -6.80 1.77 16.85
CA GLN A 221 -6.23 1.01 17.98
C GLN A 221 -4.83 0.47 17.67
N ALA A 222 -4.56 0.09 16.43
CA ALA A 222 -3.25 -0.37 16.00
C ALA A 222 -2.17 0.71 16.10
N VAL A 223 -2.54 2.00 16.00
CA VAL A 223 -1.56 3.10 15.90
C VAL A 223 -1.59 4.07 17.08
N VAL A 224 -2.61 4.05 17.92
CA VAL A 224 -2.80 5.04 18.99
C VAL A 224 -1.62 5.14 19.97
N ASN A 225 -0.93 4.04 20.23
CA ASN A 225 0.23 4.01 21.14
C ASN A 225 1.52 4.58 20.51
N LEU A 226 1.53 4.89 19.21
CA LEU A 226 2.64 5.50 18.50
C LEU A 226 2.51 7.03 18.42
N LEU A 227 1.35 7.54 18.80
CA LEU A 227 1.06 8.97 18.69
C LEU A 227 1.76 9.76 19.82
N PRO A 228 2.28 10.96 19.51
CA PRO A 228 2.97 11.81 20.48
C PRO A 228 2.03 12.40 21.54
#